data_77d62db2be6b110c597b8976594260bf
#
_entry.id   77d62db2be6b110c597b8976594260bf
#
_cell.length_a   1.000
_cell.length_b   1.000
_cell.length_c   1.000
_cell.angle_alpha   90.00
_cell.angle_beta   90.00
_cell.angle_gamma   90.00
#
_symmetry.space_group_name_H-M   'P 1'
#
loop_
_entity.id
_entity.type
_entity.pdbx_description
1 polymer ?
#
loop_
_entity_poly.entity_id
_entity_poly.type
_entity_poly.pdbx_seq_one_letter_code
_entity_poly.pdbx_strand_id
1 'polypeptide(L)'
;PATDLDKLLDRERTLAGLSARIDLSQIVGLWRLHHSYRYDPDRETWEDPVSLSSHRVRVRFHADGTAEEYEAELAVGRCSYRLDPQRGTLTWENSEHYIVSLTSSRMELLVQEPVARVREATAMLKFVYERTKE
;
A
#
# COMPACT_ATOMS: atom_id res chain seq x y z
N PRO A 1 -21.15 -4.91 -11.92
CA PRO A 1 -20.00 -5.68 -12.36
C PRO A 1 -18.72 -5.26 -11.66
N ALA A 2 -17.84 -6.21 -11.40
CA ALA A 2 -16.57 -5.94 -10.76
C ALA A 2 -15.67 -5.10 -11.67
N THR A 3 -14.98 -4.13 -11.09
CA THR A 3 -14.01 -3.31 -11.82
C THR A 3 -12.71 -4.10 -12.03
N ASP A 4 -11.82 -3.58 -12.86
CA ASP A 4 -10.50 -4.18 -13.05
C ASP A 4 -9.70 -4.17 -11.75
N LEU A 5 -9.85 -3.13 -10.96
CA LEU A 5 -9.24 -3.06 -9.63
C LEU A 5 -9.75 -4.17 -8.72
N ASP A 6 -11.07 -4.40 -8.70
CA ASP A 6 -11.68 -5.44 -7.86
C ASP A 6 -11.15 -6.83 -8.23
N LYS A 7 -11.04 -7.11 -9.52
CA LYS A 7 -10.53 -8.39 -10.01
C LYS A 7 -9.06 -8.58 -9.64
N LEU A 8 -8.27 -7.55 -9.82
CA LEU A 8 -6.85 -7.60 -9.49
C LEU A 8 -6.64 -7.77 -7.99
N LEU A 9 -7.40 -7.03 -7.20
CA LEU A 9 -7.32 -7.10 -5.74
C LEU A 9 -7.70 -8.49 -5.23
N ASP A 10 -8.77 -9.06 -5.76
CA ASP A 10 -9.23 -10.40 -5.40
C ASP A 10 -8.16 -11.45 -5.73
N ARG A 11 -7.57 -11.35 -6.92
CA ARG A 11 -6.48 -12.23 -7.35
C ARG A 11 -5.28 -12.15 -6.42
N GLU A 12 -4.84 -10.92 -6.11
CA GLU A 12 -3.66 -10.72 -5.26
C GLU A 12 -3.90 -11.19 -3.83
N ARG A 13 -5.08 -10.94 -3.29
CA ARG A 13 -5.44 -11.44 -1.95
C ARG A 13 -5.49 -12.96 -1.90
N THR A 14 -5.99 -13.58 -2.94
CA THR A 14 -6.03 -15.04 -3.05
C THR A 14 -4.62 -15.62 -3.09
N LEU A 15 -3.74 -15.03 -3.90
CA LEU A 15 -2.35 -15.47 -4.00
C LEU A 15 -1.57 -15.27 -2.70
N ALA A 16 -1.89 -14.22 -1.96
CA ALA A 16 -1.26 -13.96 -0.66
C ALA A 16 -1.79 -14.86 0.45
N GLY A 17 -2.86 -15.61 0.20
CA GLY A 17 -3.48 -16.46 1.21
C GLY A 17 -4.25 -15.68 2.27
N LEU A 18 -4.66 -14.47 1.94
CA LEU A 18 -5.40 -13.64 2.87
C LEU A 18 -6.83 -14.16 2.98
N SER A 19 -7.15 -14.81 4.08
CA SER A 19 -8.51 -15.22 4.36
C SER A 19 -9.29 -14.04 4.96
N ALA A 20 -10.58 -14.21 5.17
CA ALA A 20 -11.55 -13.16 5.41
C ALA A 20 -11.28 -12.19 6.57
N ARG A 21 -10.21 -12.36 7.34
CA ARG A 21 -9.89 -11.47 8.46
C ARG A 21 -8.47 -10.96 8.40
N ILE A 22 -8.35 -9.65 8.26
CA ILE A 22 -7.09 -8.95 8.41
C ILE A 22 -7.03 -8.45 9.85
N ASP A 23 -5.96 -8.76 10.57
CA ASP A 23 -5.75 -8.19 11.89
C ASP A 23 -5.17 -6.79 11.72
N LEU A 24 -6.06 -5.79 11.74
CA LEU A 24 -5.68 -4.40 11.49
C LEU A 24 -4.82 -3.81 12.61
N SER A 25 -4.80 -4.43 13.80
CA SER A 25 -3.93 -3.96 14.88
C SER A 25 -2.46 -4.06 14.51
N GLN A 26 -2.12 -4.93 13.56
CA GLN A 26 -0.74 -5.08 13.11
C GLN A 26 -0.24 -3.89 12.30
N ILE A 27 -1.11 -2.94 11.92
CA ILE A 27 -0.67 -1.75 11.20
C ILE A 27 0.18 -0.82 12.07
N VAL A 28 -0.06 -0.78 13.36
CA VAL A 28 0.64 0.12 14.28
C VAL A 28 2.13 -0.20 14.34
N GLY A 29 2.95 0.81 14.11
CA GLY A 29 4.41 0.67 14.12
C GLY A 29 5.06 1.41 12.98
N LEU A 30 6.34 1.16 12.80
CA LEU A 30 7.17 1.80 11.78
C LEU A 30 7.41 0.84 10.63
N TRP A 31 7.04 1.30 9.44
CA TRP A 31 7.18 0.52 8.20
C TRP A 31 8.13 1.22 7.25
N ARG A 32 8.98 0.45 6.60
CA ARG A 32 9.88 0.94 5.55
C ARG A 32 9.39 0.45 4.20
N LEU A 33 9.28 1.35 3.24
CA LEU A 33 8.97 0.96 1.88
C LEU A 33 10.15 0.21 1.30
N HIS A 34 9.94 -1.08 1.03
CA HIS A 34 10.99 -1.97 0.54
C HIS A 34 11.01 -2.02 -0.98
N HIS A 35 9.84 -2.06 -1.60
CA HIS A 35 9.72 -2.20 -3.04
C HIS A 35 8.40 -1.64 -3.53
N SER A 36 8.39 -1.18 -4.78
CA SER A 36 7.16 -0.80 -5.45
C SER A 36 7.12 -1.42 -6.85
N TYR A 37 5.90 -1.76 -7.29
CA TYR A 37 5.67 -2.40 -8.57
C TYR A 37 4.57 -1.67 -9.31
N ARG A 38 4.64 -1.69 -10.63
CA ARG A 38 3.59 -1.20 -11.50
C ARG A 38 2.99 -2.37 -12.25
N TYR A 39 1.66 -2.42 -12.31
CA TYR A 39 0.98 -3.49 -13.03
C TYR A 39 0.96 -3.22 -14.53
N ASP A 40 1.33 -4.23 -15.32
CA ASP A 40 1.18 -4.23 -16.76
C ASP A 40 -0.07 -5.05 -17.10
N PRO A 41 -1.18 -4.41 -17.50
CA PRO A 41 -2.42 -5.13 -17.76
C PRO A 41 -2.36 -6.00 -19.02
N ASP A 42 -1.49 -5.69 -19.96
CA ASP A 42 -1.34 -6.46 -21.19
C ASP A 42 -0.66 -7.80 -20.94
N ARG A 43 0.35 -7.79 -20.06
CA ARG A 43 1.09 -9.01 -19.71
C ARG A 43 0.60 -9.65 -18.43
N GLU A 44 -0.29 -8.97 -17.69
CA GLU A 44 -0.79 -9.40 -16.39
C GLU A 44 0.34 -9.69 -15.40
N THR A 45 1.36 -8.83 -15.41
CA THR A 45 2.53 -8.96 -14.54
C THR A 45 2.80 -7.69 -13.76
N TRP A 46 3.45 -7.83 -12.62
CA TRP A 46 3.97 -6.71 -11.86
C TRP A 46 5.39 -6.42 -12.31
N GLU A 47 5.63 -5.19 -12.68
CA GLU A 47 6.94 -4.76 -13.18
C GLU A 47 7.60 -3.82 -12.18
N ASP A 48 8.90 -3.99 -12.03
CA ASP A 48 9.71 -3.18 -11.14
C ASP A 48 10.09 -1.90 -11.87
N PRO A 49 9.56 -0.73 -11.47
CA PRO A 49 9.96 0.51 -12.12
C PRO A 49 11.43 0.82 -11.82
N VAL A 50 12.13 1.26 -12.85
CA VAL A 50 13.53 1.61 -12.72
C VAL A 50 13.71 2.83 -11.83
N SER A 51 14.64 2.74 -10.92
CA SER A 51 15.12 3.80 -10.05
C SER A 51 14.15 4.28 -8.98
N LEU A 52 14.22 3.63 -7.85
CA LEU A 52 13.55 4.19 -6.70
C LEU A 52 14.46 4.24 -5.51
N SER A 53 14.54 5.41 -4.93
CA SER A 53 15.07 5.56 -3.59
C SER A 53 13.98 5.19 -2.57
N SER A 54 13.13 4.21 -2.93
CA SER A 54 11.99 3.82 -2.13
C SER A 54 12.37 3.31 -0.74
N HIS A 55 13.53 2.70 -0.62
CA HIS A 55 14.04 2.22 0.67
C HIS A 55 14.28 3.34 1.69
N ARG A 56 14.21 4.60 1.28
CA ARG A 56 14.33 5.75 2.17
C ARG A 56 13.00 6.22 2.76
N VAL A 57 11.90 5.73 2.22
CA VAL A 57 10.56 6.12 2.67
C VAL A 57 10.15 5.22 3.81
N ARG A 58 9.76 5.84 4.92
CA ARG A 58 9.21 5.14 6.07
C ARG A 58 7.92 5.81 6.50
N VAL A 59 7.02 5.04 7.06
CA VAL A 59 5.78 5.56 7.62
C VAL A 59 5.54 4.92 8.97
N ARG A 60 5.20 5.74 9.96
CA ARG A 60 4.83 5.28 11.28
C ARG A 60 3.35 5.47 11.48
N PHE A 61 2.65 4.39 11.82
CA PHE A 61 1.25 4.45 12.18
C PHE A 61 1.13 4.35 13.70
N HIS A 62 0.54 5.37 14.30
CA HIS A 62 0.31 5.42 15.75
C HIS A 62 -1.06 4.87 16.08
N ALA A 63 -1.19 4.33 17.29
CA ALA A 63 -2.47 3.78 17.75
C ALA A 63 -3.58 4.83 17.88
N ASP A 64 -3.21 6.11 17.93
CA ASP A 64 -4.16 7.21 18.08
C ASP A 64 -4.80 7.65 16.75
N GLY A 65 -4.49 6.99 15.64
CA GLY A 65 -5.05 7.34 14.34
C GLY A 65 -4.23 8.33 13.54
N THR A 66 -3.00 8.62 13.95
CA THR A 66 -2.11 9.50 13.19
C THR A 66 -1.00 8.70 12.52
N ALA A 67 -0.54 9.21 11.38
CA ALA A 67 0.57 8.64 10.63
C ALA A 67 1.62 9.73 10.39
N GLU A 68 2.88 9.33 10.46
CA GLU A 68 3.99 10.22 10.15
C GLU A 68 4.84 9.61 9.06
N GLU A 69 5.14 10.40 8.03
CA GLU A 69 6.00 9.97 6.94
C GLU A 69 7.39 10.55 7.10
N TYR A 70 8.37 9.74 6.75
CA TYR A 70 9.78 10.10 6.80
C TYR A 70 10.41 9.81 5.45
N GLU A 71 11.24 10.74 5.00
CA GLU A 71 12.12 10.51 3.86
C GLU A 71 13.55 10.63 4.38
N ALA A 72 14.32 9.55 4.25
CA ALA A 72 15.57 9.38 4.96
C ALA A 72 15.32 9.52 6.48
N GLU A 73 15.92 10.47 7.16
CA GLU A 73 15.70 10.67 8.59
C GLU A 73 14.85 11.89 8.91
N LEU A 74 14.28 12.51 7.86
CA LEU A 74 13.50 13.73 8.01
C LEU A 74 12.01 13.43 8.01
N ALA A 75 11.30 13.95 8.99
CA ALA A 75 9.84 13.91 8.98
C ALA A 75 9.33 14.85 7.90
N VAL A 76 8.60 14.31 6.91
CA VAL A 76 8.12 15.11 5.79
C VAL A 76 6.61 15.31 5.80
N GLY A 77 5.88 14.59 6.64
CA GLY A 77 4.46 14.78 6.73
C GLY A 77 3.84 14.10 7.94
N ARG A 78 2.71 14.65 8.38
CA ARG A 78 1.90 14.07 9.44
C ARG A 78 0.44 14.21 9.04
N CYS A 79 -0.33 13.15 9.18
CA CYS A 79 -1.74 13.16 8.82
C CYS A 79 -2.50 12.15 9.68
N SER A 80 -3.81 12.10 9.49
CA SER A 80 -4.64 11.06 10.07
C SER A 80 -4.72 9.88 9.12
N TYR A 81 -4.91 8.68 9.64
CA TYR A 81 -5.22 7.52 8.83
C TYR A 81 -6.51 6.87 9.30
N ARG A 82 -7.14 6.12 8.40
CA ARG A 82 -8.36 5.38 8.70
C ARG A 82 -8.26 3.97 8.13
N LEU A 83 -8.84 3.04 8.86
CA LEU A 83 -8.93 1.64 8.45
C LEU A 83 -10.40 1.28 8.24
N ASP A 84 -10.69 0.59 7.16
CA ASP A 84 -12.01 0.03 6.90
C ASP A 84 -11.88 -1.50 6.87
N PRO A 85 -12.32 -2.19 7.93
CA PRO A 85 -12.17 -3.64 7.98
C PRO A 85 -13.05 -4.39 6.99
N GLN A 86 -14.16 -3.80 6.55
CA GLN A 86 -15.04 -4.45 5.60
C GLN A 86 -14.44 -4.45 4.20
N ARG A 87 -13.83 -3.34 3.81
CA ARG A 87 -13.21 -3.21 2.49
C ARG A 87 -11.74 -3.63 2.49
N GLY A 88 -11.13 -3.76 3.67
CA GLY A 88 -9.71 -4.06 3.77
C GLY A 88 -8.86 -2.92 3.25
N THR A 89 -9.22 -1.69 3.60
CA THR A 89 -8.53 -0.50 3.10
C THR A 89 -7.89 0.29 4.23
N LEU A 90 -6.80 0.96 3.87
CA LEU A 90 -6.08 1.89 4.72
C LEU A 90 -5.96 3.20 3.96
N THR A 91 -6.50 4.28 4.52
CA THR A 91 -6.49 5.59 3.87
C THR A 91 -5.65 6.56 4.69
N TRP A 92 -4.63 7.14 4.05
CA TRP A 92 -3.88 8.27 4.62
C TRP A 92 -3.49 9.21 3.47
N GLU A 93 -3.31 10.48 3.78
CA GLU A 93 -3.01 11.53 2.79
C GLU A 93 -4.02 11.59 1.65
N ASN A 94 -5.31 11.34 1.95
CA ASN A 94 -6.38 11.31 0.97
C ASN A 94 -6.21 10.23 -0.10
N SER A 95 -5.37 9.23 0.16
CA SER A 95 -5.12 8.14 -0.76
C SER A 95 -5.61 6.83 -0.14
N GLU A 96 -6.51 6.13 -0.84
CA GLU A 96 -7.04 4.85 -0.40
C GLU A 96 -6.12 3.72 -0.85
N HIS A 97 -5.64 2.94 0.10
CA HIS A 97 -4.76 1.81 -0.15
C HIS A 97 -5.52 0.54 0.17
N TYR A 98 -5.46 -0.44 -0.73
CA TYR A 98 -6.12 -1.73 -0.53
C TYR A 98 -5.11 -2.71 0.03
N ILE A 99 -5.42 -3.28 1.20
CA ILE A 99 -4.50 -4.20 1.86
C ILE A 99 -4.60 -5.56 1.18
N VAL A 100 -3.48 -6.00 0.60
CA VAL A 100 -3.35 -7.32 0.00
C VAL A 100 -2.90 -8.32 1.04
N SER A 101 -1.93 -7.95 1.86
CA SER A 101 -1.34 -8.80 2.87
C SER A 101 -0.85 -7.95 4.02
N LEU A 102 -1.06 -8.43 5.23
CA LEU A 102 -0.59 -7.76 6.44
C LEU A 102 -0.19 -8.81 7.46
N THR A 103 1.09 -8.87 7.76
CA THR A 103 1.64 -9.73 8.79
C THR A 103 2.41 -8.89 9.79
N SER A 104 2.99 -9.52 10.80
CA SER A 104 3.80 -8.79 11.78
C SER A 104 5.07 -8.18 11.20
N SER A 105 5.51 -8.65 10.03
CA SER A 105 6.78 -8.22 9.43
C SER A 105 6.64 -7.57 8.06
N ARG A 106 5.50 -7.75 7.37
CA ARG A 106 5.35 -7.33 5.98
C ARG A 106 3.93 -6.84 5.70
N MET A 107 3.86 -5.80 4.87
CA MET A 107 2.57 -5.24 4.44
C MET A 107 2.64 -4.99 2.94
N GLU A 108 1.63 -5.47 2.21
CA GLU A 108 1.50 -5.21 0.78
C GLU A 108 0.21 -4.46 0.51
N LEU A 109 0.33 -3.35 -0.19
CA LEU A 109 -0.80 -2.46 -0.50
C LEU A 109 -0.93 -2.25 -2.00
N LEU A 110 -2.17 -2.24 -2.49
CA LEU A 110 -2.48 -1.82 -3.86
C LEU A 110 -3.03 -0.41 -3.83
N VAL A 111 -2.58 0.41 -4.77
CA VAL A 111 -3.02 1.78 -4.94
C VAL A 111 -3.34 2.02 -6.40
N GLN A 112 -4.44 2.72 -6.66
CA GLN A 112 -4.79 3.17 -7.99
C GLN A 112 -4.47 4.65 -8.09
N GLU A 113 -3.58 5.02 -9.02
CA GLU A 113 -3.18 6.40 -9.20
C GLU A 113 -3.48 6.91 -10.60
N PRO A 114 -3.89 8.19 -10.75
CA PRO A 114 -4.08 8.76 -12.08
C PRO A 114 -2.74 8.83 -12.82
N VAL A 115 -2.79 8.54 -14.11
CA VAL A 115 -1.60 8.67 -14.97
C VAL A 115 -1.53 10.12 -15.44
N ALA A 116 -0.40 10.77 -15.18
CA ALA A 116 -0.18 12.15 -15.60
C ALA A 116 -0.29 12.27 -17.12
N ARG A 117 -0.99 13.30 -17.60
CA ARG A 117 -1.16 13.63 -19.02
C ARG A 117 -2.07 12.69 -19.80
N VAL A 118 -2.64 11.67 -19.15
CA VAL A 118 -3.61 10.80 -19.82
C VAL A 118 -4.92 10.88 -19.06
N ARG A 119 -5.90 11.49 -19.71
CA ARG A 119 -7.20 11.72 -19.08
C ARG A 119 -7.91 10.40 -18.79
N GLU A 120 -8.42 10.27 -17.58
CA GLU A 120 -9.16 9.09 -17.11
C GLU A 120 -8.36 7.79 -17.05
N ALA A 121 -7.07 7.84 -17.36
CA ALA A 121 -6.22 6.66 -17.20
C ALA A 121 -5.70 6.55 -15.78
N THR A 122 -5.64 5.32 -15.28
CA THR A 122 -5.11 5.04 -13.96
C THR A 122 -4.06 3.93 -14.06
N ALA A 123 -3.09 4.01 -13.15
CA ALA A 123 -2.08 2.96 -13.00
C ALA A 123 -2.32 2.24 -11.68
N MET A 124 -2.11 0.94 -11.68
CA MET A 124 -2.15 0.12 -10.47
C MET A 124 -0.73 -0.04 -9.96
N LEU A 125 -0.52 0.32 -8.71
CA LEU A 125 0.78 0.21 -8.05
C LEU A 125 0.65 -0.72 -6.86
N LYS A 126 1.70 -1.47 -6.59
CA LYS A 126 1.80 -2.31 -5.41
C LYS A 126 3.01 -1.85 -4.60
N PHE A 127 2.77 -1.51 -3.35
CA PHE A 127 3.82 -1.12 -2.42
C PHE A 127 4.04 -2.23 -1.41
N VAL A 128 5.29 -2.62 -1.24
CA VAL A 128 5.68 -3.63 -0.27
C VAL A 128 6.47 -2.96 0.83
N TYR A 129 5.94 -3.04 2.04
CA TYR A 129 6.57 -2.47 3.23
C TYR A 129 7.06 -3.58 4.15
N GLU A 130 8.17 -3.34 4.78
CA GLU A 130 8.68 -4.21 5.83
C GLU A 130 8.69 -3.46 7.15
N ARG A 131 8.33 -4.17 8.23
CA ARG A 131 8.38 -3.57 9.56
C ARG A 131 9.82 -3.36 9.96
N THR A 132 10.11 -2.14 10.44
CA THR A 132 11.44 -1.84 10.93
C THR A 132 11.46 -1.92 12.45
N LYS A 133 12.63 -2.19 12.97
CA LYS A 133 12.86 -2.09 14.41
C LYS A 133 13.10 -0.63 14.74
N GLU A 134 12.51 -0.19 15.80
CA GLU A 134 12.72 1.15 16.31
C GLU A 134 14.04 1.26 17.07
#